data_504c70f4fde9b531d1310c246c8272ef
#
_entry.id   504c70f4fde9b531d1310c246c8272ef
#
_cell.length_a   1.000
_cell.length_b   1.000
_cell.length_c   1.000
_cell.angle_alpha   90.00
_cell.angle_beta   90.00
_cell.angle_gamma   90.00
#
_symmetry.space_group_name_H-M   'P 1'
#
loop_
_entity.id
_entity.type
_entity.pdbx_description
1 polymer ?
#
loop_
_entity_poly.entity_id
_entity_poly.type
_entity_poly.pdbx_seq_one_letter_code
_entity_poly.pdbx_strand_id
1 'polypeptide(L)'
;MPVVSMSYLLEAGVHFGHQTKRWNPKMKEYIFTARDDIYIIDLQKTVKKLEEAYDALKEIVANGGKVIFVGTKKQAQEATEEEAKRSDSYFVAKRWLGGTLTNFRTIRRRINRLDQIEKMEKDGTFDKLPKKEVVKIRKEYDKLNSYFCGLREMKKLPQAMIIVDPKKELNAINEAHKLNIPVFGIVDTNCDPDLVDYVIPGNDDAIRSVKIVLGVLNNAICEATNKPMEDYVTEEDKAKEKVKAKEDNKEVKKAPVKKDTKEKVSEDKKEEPKKEEVKEEKKAVKKETASKEVKKEAKELEDLSKKTVAELKAMAKEAKLEGYSKLKKDELIKALTK
;
A
#
# COMPACT_ATOMS: atom_id res chain seq x y z
N MET A 1 -1.98 15.32 9.78
CA MET A 1 -0.63 15.15 9.20
C MET A 1 -0.71 14.07 8.15
N PRO A 2 -0.11 14.20 6.96
CA PRO A 2 -0.11 13.10 6.02
C PRO A 2 0.58 11.90 6.66
N VAL A 3 -0.11 10.80 6.69
CA VAL A 3 0.36 9.54 7.28
C VAL A 3 1.37 8.86 6.36
N VAL A 4 1.28 9.16 5.05
CA VAL A 4 2.17 8.62 4.02
C VAL A 4 2.35 9.61 2.88
N SER A 5 3.55 9.68 2.29
CA SER A 5 3.83 10.46 1.10
C SER A 5 3.35 9.73 -0.17
N MET A 6 2.75 10.48 -1.10
CA MET A 6 2.31 9.95 -2.40
C MET A 6 3.49 9.40 -3.23
N SER A 7 4.69 9.96 -3.07
CA SER A 7 5.91 9.48 -3.73
C SER A 7 6.30 8.08 -3.28
N TYR A 8 6.20 7.78 -1.97
CA TYR A 8 6.44 6.42 -1.46
C TYR A 8 5.44 5.40 -2.01
N LEU A 9 4.15 5.75 -2.08
CA LEU A 9 3.13 4.88 -2.65
C LEU A 9 3.36 4.61 -4.13
N LEU A 10 3.80 5.63 -4.87
CA LEU A 10 4.09 5.52 -6.30
C LEU A 10 5.33 4.64 -6.55
N GLU A 11 6.40 4.83 -5.78
CA GLU A 11 7.64 4.05 -5.87
C GLU A 11 7.42 2.57 -5.50
N ALA A 12 6.58 2.31 -4.49
CA ALA A 12 6.20 0.95 -4.10
C ALA A 12 5.27 0.27 -5.10
N GLY A 13 4.71 1.01 -6.06
CA GLY A 13 3.80 0.46 -7.07
C GLY A 13 2.40 0.14 -6.53
N VAL A 14 1.93 0.88 -5.52
CA VAL A 14 0.57 0.73 -4.95
C VAL A 14 -0.52 1.04 -5.97
N HIS A 15 -0.21 1.89 -6.96
CA HIS A 15 -1.12 2.32 -8.01
C HIS A 15 -1.41 1.26 -9.09
N PHE A 16 -0.63 0.19 -9.18
CA PHE A 16 -0.90 -0.88 -10.12
C PHE A 16 -2.02 -1.79 -9.62
N GLY A 17 -3.04 -1.98 -10.45
CA GLY A 17 -4.09 -2.95 -10.21
C GLY A 17 -3.93 -4.19 -11.09
N HIS A 18 -4.99 -4.95 -11.22
CA HIS A 18 -5.07 -6.14 -12.05
C HIS A 18 -5.43 -5.82 -13.50
N GLN A 19 -5.34 -6.86 -14.36
CA GLN A 19 -5.75 -6.79 -15.76
C GLN A 19 -7.22 -6.40 -15.90
N THR A 20 -7.55 -5.62 -16.95
CA THR A 20 -8.89 -5.13 -17.23
C THR A 20 -9.96 -6.23 -17.31
N LYS A 21 -9.58 -7.44 -17.74
CA LYS A 21 -10.47 -8.61 -17.84
C LYS A 21 -10.93 -9.17 -16.47
N ARG A 22 -10.23 -8.85 -15.39
CA ARG A 22 -10.46 -9.43 -14.05
C ARG A 22 -11.03 -8.45 -13.04
N TRP A 23 -11.36 -7.24 -13.43
CA TRP A 23 -11.79 -6.19 -12.52
C TRP A 23 -13.20 -6.43 -11.95
N ASN A 24 -13.47 -5.77 -10.82
CA ASN A 24 -14.81 -5.69 -10.26
C ASN A 24 -15.43 -4.32 -10.62
N PRO A 25 -16.64 -4.25 -11.21
CA PRO A 25 -17.30 -3.00 -11.56
C PRO A 25 -17.48 -2.02 -10.38
N LYS A 26 -17.64 -2.51 -9.16
CA LYS A 26 -17.77 -1.69 -7.95
C LYS A 26 -16.49 -0.89 -7.64
N MET A 27 -15.33 -1.36 -8.12
CA MET A 27 -14.06 -0.66 -7.98
C MET A 27 -13.89 0.53 -8.93
N LYS A 28 -14.84 0.79 -9.83
CA LYS A 28 -14.81 1.89 -10.79
C LYS A 28 -14.49 3.24 -10.14
N GLU A 29 -15.00 3.47 -8.96
CA GLU A 29 -14.78 4.71 -8.21
C GLU A 29 -13.29 4.94 -7.87
N TYR A 30 -12.54 3.88 -7.59
CA TYR A 30 -11.14 3.93 -7.16
C TYR A 30 -10.13 3.84 -8.31
N ILE A 31 -10.61 3.63 -9.53
CA ILE A 31 -9.76 3.51 -10.73
C ILE A 31 -9.58 4.89 -11.36
N PHE A 32 -8.32 5.25 -11.61
CA PHE A 32 -7.96 6.49 -12.30
C PHE A 32 -8.02 6.32 -13.83
N THR A 33 -7.37 5.28 -14.37
CA THR A 33 -7.31 5.01 -15.82
C THR A 33 -6.92 3.54 -16.07
N ALA A 34 -6.96 3.13 -17.35
CA ALA A 34 -6.40 1.86 -17.79
C ALA A 34 -5.21 2.13 -18.72
N ARG A 35 -4.10 1.42 -18.53
CA ARG A 35 -2.91 1.51 -19.37
C ARG A 35 -2.34 0.11 -19.58
N ASP A 36 -2.02 -0.24 -20.83
CA ASP A 36 -1.43 -1.53 -21.22
C ASP A 36 -2.21 -2.73 -20.66
N ASP A 37 -3.57 -2.70 -20.79
CA ASP A 37 -4.51 -3.69 -20.25
C ASP A 37 -4.51 -3.85 -18.72
N ILE A 38 -3.89 -2.93 -17.98
CA ILE A 38 -3.86 -2.92 -16.51
C ILE A 38 -4.57 -1.66 -16.01
N TYR A 39 -5.40 -1.80 -14.96
CA TYR A 39 -5.99 -0.67 -14.28
C TYR A 39 -4.99 0.02 -13.36
N ILE A 40 -5.07 1.35 -13.32
CA ILE A 40 -4.28 2.19 -12.42
C ILE A 40 -5.22 2.75 -11.36
N ILE A 41 -4.89 2.51 -10.10
CA ILE A 41 -5.63 2.97 -8.94
C ILE A 41 -5.31 4.45 -8.66
N ASP A 42 -6.31 5.21 -8.23
CA ASP A 42 -6.17 6.61 -7.86
C ASP A 42 -5.52 6.75 -6.47
N LEU A 43 -4.23 7.10 -6.45
CA LEU A 43 -3.47 7.28 -5.20
C LEU A 43 -4.01 8.40 -4.31
N GLN A 44 -4.67 9.41 -4.85
CA GLN A 44 -5.25 10.49 -4.03
C GLN A 44 -6.38 9.93 -3.15
N LYS A 45 -7.19 9.02 -3.71
CA LYS A 45 -8.23 8.33 -2.95
C LYS A 45 -7.63 7.31 -1.98
N THR A 46 -6.55 6.64 -2.38
CA THR A 46 -5.83 5.72 -1.49
C THR A 46 -5.32 6.43 -0.25
N VAL A 47 -4.66 7.60 -0.40
CA VAL A 47 -4.16 8.38 0.75
C VAL A 47 -5.30 8.77 1.69
N LYS A 48 -6.40 9.32 1.17
CA LYS A 48 -7.56 9.72 1.99
C LYS A 48 -8.16 8.54 2.76
N LYS A 49 -8.36 7.41 2.07
CA LYS A 49 -8.93 6.20 2.69
C LYS A 49 -7.97 5.57 3.69
N LEU A 50 -6.68 5.68 3.46
CA LEU A 50 -5.66 5.22 4.39
C LEU A 50 -5.61 6.09 5.65
N GLU A 51 -5.77 7.42 5.52
CA GLU A 51 -5.88 8.33 6.66
C GLU A 51 -7.14 8.06 7.50
N GLU A 52 -8.31 7.88 6.86
CA GLU A 52 -9.55 7.47 7.53
C GLU A 52 -9.37 6.15 8.31
N ALA A 53 -8.74 5.16 7.67
CA ALA A 53 -8.46 3.86 8.30
C ALA A 53 -7.46 3.97 9.45
N TYR A 54 -6.43 4.81 9.30
CA TYR A 54 -5.42 5.07 10.32
C TYR A 54 -6.05 5.64 11.60
N ASP A 55 -6.87 6.69 11.46
CA ASP A 55 -7.51 7.36 12.60
C ASP A 55 -8.47 6.42 13.32
N ALA A 56 -9.30 5.68 12.58
CA ALA A 56 -10.21 4.70 13.15
C ALA A 56 -9.48 3.56 13.90
N LEU A 57 -8.39 3.05 13.31
CA LEU A 57 -7.58 2.00 13.92
C LEU A 57 -6.88 2.48 15.20
N LYS A 58 -6.35 3.71 15.17
CA LYS A 58 -5.74 4.37 16.33
C LYS A 58 -6.73 4.52 17.49
N GLU A 59 -7.97 4.93 17.20
CA GLU A 59 -9.03 5.05 18.22
C GLU A 59 -9.36 3.69 18.86
N ILE A 60 -9.52 2.63 18.05
CA ILE A 60 -9.79 1.27 18.55
C ILE A 60 -8.67 0.80 19.47
N VAL A 61 -7.41 1.02 19.10
CA VAL A 61 -6.25 0.57 19.88
C VAL A 61 -6.06 1.42 21.14
N ALA A 62 -6.31 2.74 21.06
CA ALA A 62 -6.27 3.63 22.23
C ALA A 62 -7.28 3.21 23.31
N ASN A 63 -8.42 2.63 22.92
CA ASN A 63 -9.42 2.03 23.81
C ASN A 63 -9.00 0.64 24.35
N GLY A 64 -7.76 0.21 24.13
CA GLY A 64 -7.22 -1.08 24.58
C GLY A 64 -7.56 -2.25 23.66
N GLY A 65 -8.01 -1.99 22.43
CA GLY A 65 -8.31 -3.00 21.41
C GLY A 65 -7.06 -3.71 20.93
N LYS A 66 -7.16 -5.02 20.66
CA LYS A 66 -6.11 -5.81 19.98
C LYS A 66 -6.50 -6.03 18.52
N VAL A 67 -5.49 -6.04 17.67
CA VAL A 67 -5.64 -6.15 16.22
C VAL A 67 -5.14 -7.51 15.74
N ILE A 68 -5.75 -8.03 14.67
CA ILE A 68 -5.29 -9.23 13.97
C ILE A 68 -4.99 -8.89 12.51
N PHE A 69 -3.81 -9.25 12.05
CA PHE A 69 -3.39 -9.15 10.67
C PHE A 69 -3.64 -10.47 9.94
N VAL A 70 -4.26 -10.41 8.76
CA VAL A 70 -4.58 -11.58 7.94
C VAL A 70 -4.03 -11.37 6.54
N GLY A 71 -2.98 -12.12 6.18
CA GLY A 71 -2.35 -12.04 4.86
C GLY A 71 -1.84 -13.40 4.42
N THR A 72 -2.71 -14.23 3.82
CA THR A 72 -2.31 -15.59 3.38
C THR A 72 -1.76 -15.62 1.96
N LYS A 73 -1.80 -14.51 1.23
CA LYS A 73 -1.17 -14.37 -0.08
C LYS A 73 0.35 -14.46 0.06
N LYS A 74 1.03 -15.17 -0.83
CA LYS A 74 2.49 -15.35 -0.73
C LYS A 74 3.26 -14.04 -0.59
N GLN A 75 2.80 -13.01 -1.30
CA GLN A 75 3.40 -11.68 -1.30
C GLN A 75 3.17 -10.92 0.02
N ALA A 76 2.12 -11.29 0.77
CA ALA A 76 1.74 -10.63 2.01
C ALA A 76 2.25 -11.35 3.27
N GLN A 77 2.63 -12.63 3.18
CA GLN A 77 2.94 -13.45 4.36
C GLN A 77 4.05 -12.86 5.23
N GLU A 78 5.17 -12.49 4.59
CA GLU A 78 6.34 -11.94 5.28
C GLU A 78 6.03 -10.58 5.92
N ALA A 79 5.46 -9.65 5.14
CA ALA A 79 5.07 -8.33 5.62
C ALA A 79 4.05 -8.42 6.79
N THR A 80 3.06 -9.33 6.68
CA THR A 80 2.07 -9.55 7.75
C THR A 80 2.72 -10.05 9.04
N GLU A 81 3.70 -10.96 8.94
CA GLU A 81 4.40 -11.48 10.12
C GLU A 81 5.33 -10.46 10.76
N GLU A 82 6.11 -9.71 9.95
CA GLU A 82 7.01 -8.67 10.42
C GLU A 82 6.25 -7.54 11.12
N GLU A 83 5.20 -7.01 10.48
CA GLU A 83 4.43 -5.90 11.01
C GLU A 83 3.65 -6.28 12.28
N ALA A 84 3.05 -7.45 12.31
CA ALA A 84 2.35 -7.91 13.49
C ALA A 84 3.30 -8.11 14.69
N LYS A 85 4.51 -8.63 14.46
CA LYS A 85 5.53 -8.74 15.53
C LYS A 85 5.99 -7.39 16.05
N ARG A 86 6.12 -6.38 15.17
CA ARG A 86 6.51 -5.02 15.55
C ARG A 86 5.52 -4.38 16.53
N SER A 87 4.23 -4.63 16.36
CA SER A 87 3.17 -4.07 17.22
C SER A 87 2.68 -5.00 18.35
N ASP A 88 3.19 -6.24 18.49
CA ASP A 88 2.65 -7.30 19.35
C ASP A 88 1.16 -7.58 19.07
N SER A 89 0.82 -7.58 17.80
CA SER A 89 -0.50 -7.89 17.30
C SER A 89 -0.61 -9.35 16.88
N TYR A 90 -1.82 -9.86 16.76
CA TYR A 90 -2.05 -11.21 16.29
C TYR A 90 -1.91 -11.28 14.77
N PHE A 91 -1.54 -12.45 14.25
CA PHE A 91 -1.46 -12.63 12.79
C PHE A 91 -1.80 -14.04 12.31
N VAL A 92 -2.25 -14.11 11.06
CA VAL A 92 -2.44 -15.34 10.30
C VAL A 92 -1.79 -15.17 8.91
N ALA A 93 -0.62 -15.80 8.70
CA ALA A 93 0.15 -15.66 7.46
C ALA A 93 0.01 -16.84 6.50
N LYS A 94 -0.36 -18.05 6.94
CA LYS A 94 -0.38 -19.23 6.05
C LYS A 94 -1.77 -19.53 5.49
N ARG A 95 -2.74 -19.75 6.34
CA ARG A 95 -4.10 -20.07 5.96
C ARG A 95 -5.07 -19.76 7.08
N TRP A 96 -6.14 -19.05 6.76
CA TRP A 96 -7.27 -18.90 7.68
C TRP A 96 -8.02 -20.22 7.83
N LEU A 97 -8.18 -20.70 9.04
CA LEU A 97 -8.99 -21.86 9.33
C LEU A 97 -10.41 -21.42 9.68
N GLY A 98 -11.41 -22.00 9.01
CA GLY A 98 -12.80 -21.69 9.33
C GLY A 98 -13.11 -21.92 10.81
N GLY A 99 -13.76 -20.94 11.44
CA GLY A 99 -14.05 -20.96 12.87
C GLY A 99 -12.94 -20.37 13.77
N THR A 100 -11.94 -19.71 13.19
CA THR A 100 -10.85 -19.11 13.97
C THR A 100 -11.37 -18.11 15.01
N LEU A 101 -12.36 -17.31 14.67
CA LEU A 101 -13.02 -16.38 15.59
C LEU A 101 -14.34 -16.93 16.12
N THR A 102 -15.20 -17.45 15.25
CA THR A 102 -16.55 -17.92 15.61
C THR A 102 -16.54 -19.20 16.45
N ASN A 103 -15.52 -20.04 16.31
CA ASN A 103 -15.30 -21.24 17.13
C ASN A 103 -13.99 -21.16 17.92
N PHE A 104 -13.75 -19.99 18.52
CA PHE A 104 -12.52 -19.68 19.23
C PHE A 104 -12.15 -20.69 20.31
N ARG A 105 -13.14 -21.24 21.02
CA ARG A 105 -12.91 -22.27 22.06
C ARG A 105 -12.22 -23.52 21.50
N THR A 106 -12.58 -23.96 20.30
CA THR A 106 -11.97 -25.13 19.67
C THR A 106 -10.55 -24.80 19.16
N ILE A 107 -10.38 -23.62 18.59
CA ILE A 107 -9.05 -23.13 18.16
C ILE A 107 -8.10 -23.02 19.36
N ARG A 108 -8.58 -22.49 20.49
CA ARG A 108 -7.78 -22.40 21.73
C ARG A 108 -7.34 -23.76 22.25
N ARG A 109 -8.17 -24.80 22.10
CA ARG A 109 -7.78 -26.17 22.45
C ARG A 109 -6.65 -26.69 21.55
N ARG A 110 -6.65 -26.31 20.25
CA ARG A 110 -5.56 -26.67 19.31
C ARG A 110 -4.27 -25.93 19.64
N ILE A 111 -4.36 -24.67 20.04
CA ILE A 111 -3.19 -23.88 20.50
C ILE A 111 -2.63 -24.51 21.79
N ASN A 112 -3.48 -24.87 22.75
CA ASN A 112 -3.05 -25.54 23.98
C ASN A 112 -2.37 -26.90 23.67
N ARG A 113 -2.81 -27.61 22.62
CA ARG A 113 -2.17 -28.85 22.18
C ARG A 113 -0.73 -28.60 21.71
N LEU A 114 -0.48 -27.46 21.03
CA LEU A 114 0.85 -27.06 20.61
C LEU A 114 1.77 -26.83 21.83
N ASP A 115 1.26 -26.11 22.85
CA ASP A 115 2.00 -25.89 24.10
C ASP A 115 2.25 -27.20 24.86
N GLN A 116 1.32 -28.17 24.80
CA GLN A 116 1.52 -29.51 25.37
C GLN A 116 2.62 -30.27 24.69
N ILE A 117 2.70 -30.24 23.35
CA ILE A 117 3.74 -30.91 22.60
C ILE A 117 5.12 -30.34 22.95
N GLU A 118 5.24 -29.01 23.07
CA GLU A 118 6.49 -28.36 23.50
C GLU A 118 6.90 -28.76 24.93
N LYS A 119 5.93 -28.90 25.84
CA LYS A 119 6.20 -29.39 27.19
C LYS A 119 6.69 -30.85 27.18
N MET A 120 6.04 -31.72 26.40
CA MET A 120 6.45 -33.13 26.24
C MET A 120 7.88 -33.26 25.72
N GLU A 121 8.31 -32.35 24.82
CA GLU A 121 9.68 -32.33 24.32
C GLU A 121 10.68 -31.90 25.41
N LYS A 122 10.33 -30.85 26.17
CA LYS A 122 11.16 -30.36 27.30
C LYS A 122 11.27 -31.35 28.44
N ASP A 123 10.20 -32.08 28.73
CA ASP A 123 10.15 -33.07 29.82
C ASP A 123 10.80 -34.41 29.47
N GLY A 124 11.40 -34.54 28.27
CA GLY A 124 12.03 -35.78 27.83
C GLY A 124 11.04 -36.93 27.58
N THR A 125 9.74 -36.64 27.46
CA THR A 125 8.71 -37.64 27.18
C THR A 125 8.91 -38.31 25.84
N PHE A 126 9.51 -37.60 24.87
CA PHE A 126 9.80 -38.15 23.54
C PHE A 126 10.78 -39.30 23.57
N ASP A 127 11.68 -39.35 24.53
CA ASP A 127 12.67 -40.45 24.67
C ASP A 127 12.02 -41.79 25.12
N LYS A 128 10.82 -41.67 25.78
CA LYS A 128 10.04 -42.82 26.26
C LYS A 128 9.04 -43.34 25.22
N LEU A 129 8.85 -42.61 24.10
CA LEU A 129 7.88 -42.97 23.07
C LEU A 129 8.55 -43.72 21.89
N PRO A 130 7.82 -44.62 21.20
CA PRO A 130 8.31 -45.24 19.98
C PRO A 130 8.65 -44.19 18.90
N LYS A 131 9.74 -44.35 18.18
CA LYS A 131 10.18 -43.39 17.14
C LYS A 131 9.09 -43.02 16.12
N LYS A 132 8.20 -43.93 15.76
CA LYS A 132 7.08 -43.71 14.84
C LYS A 132 6.06 -42.70 15.41
N GLU A 133 5.82 -42.72 16.70
CA GLU A 133 4.90 -41.79 17.36
C GLU A 133 5.51 -40.41 17.50
N VAL A 134 6.78 -40.31 17.87
CA VAL A 134 7.51 -39.02 17.91
C VAL A 134 7.47 -38.32 16.55
N VAL A 135 7.68 -39.05 15.44
CA VAL A 135 7.59 -38.48 14.09
C VAL A 135 6.19 -37.98 13.76
N LYS A 136 5.12 -38.68 14.22
CA LYS A 136 3.74 -38.20 14.03
C LYS A 136 3.46 -36.94 14.83
N ILE A 137 3.91 -36.89 16.08
CA ILE A 137 3.70 -35.70 16.97
C ILE A 137 4.48 -34.50 16.43
N ARG A 138 5.71 -34.67 15.94
CA ARG A 138 6.49 -33.59 15.31
C ARG A 138 5.80 -33.05 14.05
N LYS A 139 5.28 -33.93 13.19
CA LYS A 139 4.48 -33.48 12.02
C LYS A 139 3.20 -32.75 12.42
N GLU A 140 2.54 -33.20 13.51
CA GLU A 140 1.39 -32.49 14.07
C GLU A 140 1.81 -31.11 14.57
N TYR A 141 2.90 -31.01 15.31
CA TYR A 141 3.48 -29.77 15.80
C TYR A 141 3.79 -28.76 14.66
N ASP A 142 4.53 -29.20 13.65
CA ASP A 142 4.90 -28.35 12.52
C ASP A 142 3.67 -27.79 11.82
N LYS A 143 2.64 -28.64 11.62
CA LYS A 143 1.38 -28.24 11.02
C LYS A 143 0.61 -27.23 11.89
N LEU A 144 0.48 -27.49 13.19
CA LEU A 144 -0.20 -26.58 14.12
C LEU A 144 0.56 -25.28 14.26
N ASN A 145 1.88 -25.31 14.37
CA ASN A 145 2.73 -24.14 14.48
C ASN A 145 2.62 -23.25 13.23
N SER A 146 2.63 -23.84 12.04
CA SER A 146 2.48 -23.07 10.80
C SER A 146 1.17 -22.29 10.70
N TYR A 147 0.09 -22.74 11.36
CA TYR A 147 -1.22 -22.06 11.32
C TYR A 147 -1.47 -21.14 12.51
N PHE A 148 -0.93 -21.47 13.69
CA PHE A 148 -1.28 -20.81 14.93
C PHE A 148 -0.16 -20.04 15.60
N CYS A 149 1.04 -19.94 14.98
CA CYS A 149 2.18 -19.23 15.58
C CYS A 149 1.80 -17.80 16.02
N GLY A 150 1.09 -17.04 15.19
CA GLY A 150 0.66 -15.68 15.50
C GLY A 150 -0.58 -15.56 16.40
N LEU A 151 -1.21 -16.68 16.75
CA LEU A 151 -2.43 -16.70 17.59
C LEU A 151 -2.17 -17.24 19.01
N ARG A 152 -0.95 -17.61 19.34
CA ARG A 152 -0.61 -18.24 20.64
C ARG A 152 -1.04 -17.39 21.84
N GLU A 153 -0.79 -16.11 21.79
CA GLU A 153 -1.07 -15.16 22.85
C GLU A 153 -2.52 -14.66 22.89
N MET A 154 -3.32 -15.02 21.87
CA MET A 154 -4.69 -14.57 21.77
C MET A 154 -5.56 -15.22 22.83
N LYS A 155 -5.84 -14.48 23.92
CA LYS A 155 -6.73 -14.89 25.03
C LYS A 155 -8.15 -14.41 24.83
N LYS A 156 -8.35 -13.28 24.14
CA LYS A 156 -9.63 -12.65 23.83
C LYS A 156 -9.73 -12.42 22.32
N LEU A 157 -10.94 -12.26 21.81
CA LEU A 157 -11.17 -11.90 20.41
C LEU A 157 -10.56 -10.53 20.12
N PRO A 158 -10.02 -10.32 18.90
CA PRO A 158 -9.53 -9.03 18.46
C PRO A 158 -10.70 -8.04 18.27
N GLN A 159 -10.42 -6.76 18.35
CA GLN A 159 -11.38 -5.68 18.15
C GLN A 159 -11.27 -5.03 16.78
N ALA A 160 -10.23 -5.34 16.00
CA ALA A 160 -10.08 -4.94 14.62
C ALA A 160 -9.35 -6.01 13.83
N MET A 161 -9.63 -6.08 12.53
CA MET A 161 -9.01 -7.04 11.62
C MET A 161 -8.45 -6.28 10.39
N ILE A 162 -7.17 -6.49 10.07
CA ILE A 162 -6.53 -5.98 8.87
C ILE A 162 -6.34 -7.12 7.89
N ILE A 163 -6.84 -6.98 6.66
CA ILE A 163 -6.86 -8.04 5.65
C ILE A 163 -6.16 -7.60 4.37
N VAL A 164 -5.37 -8.49 3.80
CA VAL A 164 -4.81 -8.37 2.45
C VAL A 164 -5.55 -9.32 1.52
N ASP A 165 -6.08 -8.81 0.41
CA ASP A 165 -6.89 -9.55 -0.57
C ASP A 165 -8.22 -10.09 0.02
N PRO A 166 -9.26 -9.24 0.13
CA PRO A 166 -10.59 -9.64 0.62
C PRO A 166 -11.21 -10.82 -0.12
N LYS A 167 -10.92 -10.96 -1.42
CA LYS A 167 -11.46 -12.04 -2.25
C LYS A 167 -10.98 -13.41 -1.80
N LYS A 168 -9.75 -13.51 -1.32
CA LYS A 168 -9.15 -14.75 -0.84
C LYS A 168 -9.58 -15.07 0.59
N GLU A 169 -9.77 -14.06 1.41
CA GLU A 169 -10.03 -14.17 2.84
C GLU A 169 -11.51 -14.00 3.21
N LEU A 170 -12.45 -14.31 2.31
CA LEU A 170 -13.89 -14.21 2.53
C LEU A 170 -14.37 -14.89 3.82
N ASN A 171 -13.75 -16.02 4.19
CA ASN A 171 -14.10 -16.72 5.42
C ASN A 171 -13.76 -15.89 6.68
N ALA A 172 -12.62 -15.20 6.67
CA ALA A 172 -12.19 -14.35 7.76
C ALA A 172 -13.15 -13.14 7.91
N ILE A 173 -13.49 -12.51 6.80
CA ILE A 173 -14.43 -11.38 6.73
C ILE A 173 -15.79 -11.77 7.25
N ASN A 174 -16.36 -12.88 6.77
CA ASN A 174 -17.66 -13.36 7.23
C ASN A 174 -17.68 -13.69 8.73
N GLU A 175 -16.57 -14.15 9.29
CA GLU A 175 -16.47 -14.39 10.73
C GLU A 175 -16.36 -13.08 11.51
N ALA A 176 -15.59 -12.11 11.00
CA ALA A 176 -15.46 -10.79 11.62
C ALA A 176 -16.81 -10.05 11.66
N HIS A 177 -17.54 -10.02 10.55
CA HIS A 177 -18.86 -9.40 10.47
C HIS A 177 -19.88 -10.04 11.44
N LYS A 178 -19.87 -11.38 11.58
CA LYS A 178 -20.73 -12.08 12.57
C LYS A 178 -20.46 -11.66 14.00
N LEU A 179 -19.25 -11.20 14.28
CA LEU A 179 -18.82 -10.78 15.61
C LEU A 179 -18.77 -9.26 15.75
N ASN A 180 -19.22 -8.51 14.75
CA ASN A 180 -19.16 -7.05 14.66
C ASN A 180 -17.74 -6.50 14.89
N ILE A 181 -16.75 -7.17 14.29
CA ILE A 181 -15.35 -6.73 14.32
C ILE A 181 -15.10 -5.95 13.03
N PRO A 182 -14.72 -4.65 13.09
CA PRO A 182 -14.42 -3.84 11.91
C PRO A 182 -13.24 -4.40 11.13
N VAL A 183 -13.40 -4.41 9.80
CA VAL A 183 -12.47 -4.98 8.84
C VAL A 183 -11.82 -3.87 8.01
N PHE A 184 -10.50 -3.77 8.09
CA PHE A 184 -9.66 -2.90 7.29
C PHE A 184 -9.03 -3.72 6.17
N GLY A 185 -9.33 -3.42 4.92
CA GLY A 185 -8.90 -4.24 3.80
C GLY A 185 -8.06 -3.50 2.76
N ILE A 186 -6.93 -4.11 2.34
CA ILE A 186 -6.23 -3.72 1.12
C ILE A 186 -6.99 -4.35 -0.04
N VAL A 187 -7.62 -3.49 -0.85
CA VAL A 187 -8.56 -3.89 -1.91
C VAL A 187 -7.99 -3.54 -3.27
N ASP A 188 -7.69 -4.55 -4.06
CA ASP A 188 -7.25 -4.36 -5.45
C ASP A 188 -8.47 -4.29 -6.39
N THR A 189 -8.26 -3.94 -7.64
CA THR A 189 -9.28 -3.75 -8.68
C THR A 189 -10.13 -4.98 -8.99
N ASN A 190 -9.71 -6.18 -8.58
CA ASN A 190 -10.42 -7.46 -8.78
C ASN A 190 -11.32 -7.87 -7.60
N CYS A 191 -11.32 -7.09 -6.51
CA CYS A 191 -12.05 -7.37 -5.28
C CYS A 191 -13.35 -6.57 -5.18
N ASP A 192 -14.25 -6.97 -4.28
CA ASP A 192 -15.47 -6.24 -3.94
C ASP A 192 -15.17 -5.31 -2.74
N PRO A 193 -15.27 -3.98 -2.89
CA PRO A 193 -15.03 -3.05 -1.79
C PRO A 193 -16.08 -3.14 -0.67
N ASP A 194 -17.31 -3.57 -0.98
CA ASP A 194 -18.39 -3.67 0.02
C ASP A 194 -18.17 -4.78 1.05
N LEU A 195 -17.17 -5.63 0.84
CA LEU A 195 -16.80 -6.70 1.78
C LEU A 195 -16.08 -6.20 3.04
N VAL A 196 -15.56 -4.98 3.03
CA VAL A 196 -14.74 -4.43 4.12
C VAL A 196 -15.31 -3.09 4.57
N ASP A 197 -15.17 -2.78 5.86
CA ASP A 197 -15.69 -1.54 6.44
C ASP A 197 -14.80 -0.34 6.08
N TYR A 198 -13.48 -0.55 6.07
CA TYR A 198 -12.48 0.45 5.69
C TYR A 198 -11.72 -0.02 4.46
N VAL A 199 -12.11 0.52 3.31
CA VAL A 199 -11.51 0.19 2.00
C VAL A 199 -10.23 0.96 1.81
N ILE A 200 -9.12 0.28 1.58
CA ILE A 200 -7.83 0.87 1.21
C ILE A 200 -7.49 0.40 -0.20
N PRO A 201 -7.77 1.22 -1.23
CA PRO A 201 -7.48 0.83 -2.61
C PRO A 201 -5.96 0.72 -2.82
N GLY A 202 -5.49 -0.42 -3.27
CA GLY A 202 -4.06 -0.64 -3.48
C GLY A 202 -3.71 -2.01 -4.04
N ASN A 203 -2.50 -2.12 -4.54
CA ASN A 203 -1.95 -3.35 -5.11
C ASN A 203 -1.66 -4.38 -4.02
N ASP A 204 -2.25 -5.55 -4.13
CA ASP A 204 -2.05 -6.67 -3.22
C ASP A 204 -1.08 -7.75 -3.74
N ASP A 205 -0.54 -7.58 -4.98
CA ASP A 205 0.41 -8.50 -5.61
C ASP A 205 1.88 -8.09 -5.40
N ALA A 206 2.16 -6.81 -5.20
CA ALA A 206 3.50 -6.31 -4.99
C ALA A 206 3.88 -6.35 -3.50
N ILE A 207 4.96 -7.07 -3.15
CA ILE A 207 5.46 -7.18 -1.75
C ILE A 207 5.71 -5.80 -1.14
N ARG A 208 6.33 -4.87 -1.89
CA ARG A 208 6.62 -3.51 -1.42
C ARG A 208 5.34 -2.71 -1.15
N SER A 209 4.33 -2.83 -2.01
CA SER A 209 3.03 -2.18 -1.84
C SER A 209 2.35 -2.64 -0.55
N VAL A 210 2.24 -3.95 -0.36
CA VAL A 210 1.63 -4.54 0.84
C VAL A 210 2.39 -4.12 2.10
N LYS A 211 3.74 -4.16 2.07
CA LYS A 211 4.59 -3.80 3.21
C LYS A 211 4.38 -2.35 3.64
N ILE A 212 4.34 -1.40 2.69
CA ILE A 212 4.12 0.02 3.01
C ILE A 212 2.72 0.24 3.60
N VAL A 213 1.67 -0.29 2.96
CA VAL A 213 0.30 -0.09 3.45
C VAL A 213 0.09 -0.73 4.83
N LEU A 214 0.57 -1.96 5.05
CA LEU A 214 0.53 -2.60 6.37
C LEU A 214 1.38 -1.85 7.40
N GLY A 215 2.56 -1.35 7.01
CA GLY A 215 3.44 -0.59 7.87
C GLY A 215 2.82 0.72 8.34
N VAL A 216 2.12 1.44 7.44
CA VAL A 216 1.38 2.66 7.77
C VAL A 216 0.23 2.35 8.74
N LEU A 217 -0.57 1.33 8.48
CA LEU A 217 -1.63 0.91 9.42
C LEU A 217 -1.05 0.46 10.77
N ASN A 218 0.09 -0.21 10.74
CA ASN A 218 0.77 -0.62 11.96
C ASN A 218 1.33 0.56 12.76
N ASN A 219 1.71 1.65 12.09
CA ASN A 219 2.10 2.88 12.78
C ASN A 219 0.95 3.46 13.62
N ALA A 220 -0.32 3.33 13.18
CA ALA A 220 -1.48 3.71 13.99
C ALA A 220 -1.53 2.93 15.31
N ILE A 221 -1.22 1.62 15.26
CA ILE A 221 -1.15 0.76 16.44
C ILE A 221 0.04 1.14 17.32
N CYS A 222 1.21 1.37 16.71
CA CYS A 222 2.42 1.77 17.41
C CYS A 222 2.29 3.14 18.08
N GLU A 223 1.65 4.10 17.43
CA GLU A 223 1.37 5.43 18.00
C GLU A 223 0.46 5.31 19.24
N ALA A 224 -0.62 4.53 19.15
CA ALA A 224 -1.53 4.32 20.28
C ALA A 224 -0.91 3.52 21.44
N THR A 225 0.11 2.68 21.17
CA THR A 225 0.81 1.84 22.16
C THR A 225 2.18 2.39 22.57
N ASN A 226 2.56 3.59 22.12
CA ASN A 226 3.88 4.22 22.34
C ASN A 226 5.08 3.36 21.92
N LYS A 227 4.94 2.65 20.79
CA LYS A 227 6.02 1.85 20.19
C LYS A 227 6.73 2.63 19.08
N PRO A 228 7.94 2.22 18.66
CA PRO A 228 8.65 2.88 17.58
C PRO A 228 7.87 2.80 16.26
N MET A 229 7.74 3.93 15.57
CA MET A 229 7.10 4.07 14.27
C MET A 229 8.15 4.10 13.16
N GLU A 230 7.78 3.66 11.97
CA GLU A 230 8.58 3.80 10.76
C GLU A 230 8.10 5.02 9.96
N ASP A 231 9.05 5.78 9.40
CA ASP A 231 8.75 6.97 8.61
C ASP A 231 8.43 6.62 7.16
N TYR A 232 7.20 6.90 6.74
CA TYR A 232 6.72 6.78 5.35
C TYR A 232 6.43 8.16 4.72
N VAL A 233 6.98 9.24 5.29
CA VAL A 233 6.78 10.62 4.80
C VAL A 233 8.12 11.20 4.37
N THR A 234 8.21 11.70 3.12
CA THR A 234 9.43 12.34 2.60
C THR A 234 9.69 13.68 3.32
N GLU A 235 10.97 14.08 3.39
CA GLU A 235 11.35 15.36 4.00
C GLU A 235 10.72 16.57 3.29
N GLU A 236 10.49 16.46 1.97
CA GLU A 236 9.83 17.49 1.17
C GLU A 236 8.36 17.69 1.57
N ASP A 237 7.65 16.61 1.87
CA ASP A 237 6.25 16.68 2.29
C ASP A 237 6.13 17.15 3.74
N LYS A 238 7.06 16.76 4.61
CA LYS A 238 7.21 17.32 5.97
C LYS A 238 7.48 18.85 5.94
N ALA A 239 8.23 19.32 4.95
CA ALA A 239 8.52 20.76 4.79
C ALA A 239 7.28 21.53 4.30
N LYS A 240 6.51 20.98 3.35
CA LYS A 240 5.27 21.58 2.85
C LYS A 240 4.21 21.73 3.94
N GLU A 241 4.09 20.74 4.83
CA GLU A 241 3.16 20.85 5.98
C GLU A 241 3.57 21.89 6.99
N LYS A 242 4.86 21.97 7.32
CA LYS A 242 5.34 23.04 8.22
C LYS A 242 5.03 24.44 7.69
N VAL A 243 4.95 24.60 6.36
CA VAL A 243 4.56 25.86 5.72
C VAL A 243 3.05 26.06 5.82
N LYS A 244 2.21 25.06 5.52
CA LYS A 244 0.74 25.14 5.65
C LYS A 244 0.31 25.38 7.09
N ALA A 245 0.85 24.67 8.06
CA ALA A 245 0.56 24.86 9.48
C ALA A 245 0.94 26.26 10.01
N LYS A 246 1.92 26.92 9.35
CA LYS A 246 2.28 28.32 9.66
C LYS A 246 1.35 29.33 9.01
N GLU A 247 0.74 29.00 7.87
CA GLU A 247 -0.24 29.82 7.18
C GLU A 247 -1.60 29.78 7.89
N ASP A 248 -2.09 28.60 8.26
CA ASP A 248 -3.34 28.43 9.03
C ASP A 248 -3.28 29.11 10.41
N ASN A 249 -2.11 29.10 11.08
CA ASN A 249 -1.91 29.80 12.35
C ASN A 249 -1.82 31.33 12.20
N LYS A 250 -1.60 31.84 10.97
CA LYS A 250 -1.64 33.28 10.69
C LYS A 250 -3.06 33.79 10.37
N GLU A 251 -3.93 32.94 9.81
CA GLU A 251 -5.32 33.30 9.54
C GLU A 251 -6.18 33.34 10.81
N VAL A 252 -5.96 32.42 11.75
CA VAL A 252 -6.68 32.38 13.04
C VAL A 252 -6.38 33.62 13.94
N LYS A 253 -5.25 34.31 13.71
CA LYS A 253 -4.87 35.52 14.49
C LYS A 253 -5.36 36.84 13.89
N LYS A 254 -6.13 36.84 12.79
CA LYS A 254 -6.62 38.05 12.10
C LYS A 254 -8.15 38.15 12.01
N ALA A 255 -8.90 37.72 13.00
CA ALA A 255 -10.32 38.01 13.09
C ALA A 255 -10.57 39.14 14.13
N PRO A 256 -10.87 40.35 13.71
CA PRO A 256 -11.31 41.40 14.66
C PRO A 256 -12.82 41.31 14.86
N VAL A 257 -13.19 41.30 16.15
CA VAL A 257 -14.54 41.56 16.64
C VAL A 257 -15.10 42.85 16.04
N LYS A 258 -16.26 42.82 15.37
CA LYS A 258 -17.08 44.00 15.08
C LYS A 258 -18.51 43.79 15.54
N LYS A 259 -18.90 44.74 16.34
CA LYS A 259 -20.26 45.00 16.83
C LYS A 259 -21.16 45.54 15.72
N ASP A 260 -22.45 45.28 15.91
CA ASP A 260 -23.62 45.72 15.18
C ASP A 260 -23.67 47.19 14.79
N THR A 261 -24.25 47.52 13.64
CA THR A 261 -25.46 48.40 13.50
C THR A 261 -25.91 48.56 12.04
N LYS A 262 -27.13 48.17 11.81
CA LYS A 262 -28.25 48.70 10.95
C LYS A 262 -28.03 49.52 9.67
N GLU A 263 -28.73 48.97 8.66
CA GLU A 263 -29.69 49.64 7.72
C GLU A 263 -29.22 50.46 6.52
N LYS A 264 -29.78 50.04 5.42
CA LYS A 264 -30.49 50.65 4.26
C LYS A 264 -29.77 50.82 2.93
N VAL A 265 -30.32 50.02 1.96
CA VAL A 265 -30.93 50.36 0.64
C VAL A 265 -30.12 51.15 -0.41
N SER A 266 -30.01 50.54 -1.55
CA SER A 266 -30.30 50.95 -2.94
C SER A 266 -29.17 50.73 -3.95
N GLU A 267 -29.48 49.83 -4.91
CA GLU A 267 -29.46 49.99 -6.38
C GLU A 267 -28.27 50.69 -7.06
N ASP A 268 -27.67 49.99 -7.93
CA ASP A 268 -27.64 50.12 -9.40
C ASP A 268 -26.24 50.13 -10.07
N LYS A 269 -26.16 49.24 -11.10
CA LYS A 269 -25.45 49.31 -12.39
C LYS A 269 -23.93 49.22 -12.53
N LYS A 270 -23.60 48.10 -13.22
CA LYS A 270 -22.76 47.98 -14.46
C LYS A 270 -21.39 48.69 -14.53
N GLU A 271 -20.34 47.86 -14.70
CA GLU A 271 -19.55 47.73 -15.95
C GLU A 271 -18.29 46.90 -15.72
N GLU A 272 -18.15 45.81 -16.51
CA GLU A 272 -16.88 45.21 -16.91
C GLU A 272 -16.14 46.20 -17.88
N PRO A 273 -14.87 46.03 -18.27
CA PRO A 273 -14.14 44.78 -18.54
C PRO A 273 -12.58 44.81 -18.48
N LYS A 274 -12.02 43.60 -18.65
CA LYS A 274 -10.72 43.28 -19.32
C LYS A 274 -9.41 43.75 -18.69
N LYS A 275 -8.66 42.76 -18.13
CA LYS A 275 -7.21 42.61 -18.29
C LYS A 275 -6.69 41.41 -17.50
N GLU A 276 -6.77 40.23 -18.10
CA GLU A 276 -5.99 39.02 -17.63
C GLU A 276 -5.87 37.93 -18.71
N GLU A 277 -5.39 38.30 -19.90
CA GLU A 277 -5.16 37.31 -20.98
C GLU A 277 -3.74 37.32 -21.60
N VAL A 278 -2.73 37.82 -20.93
CA VAL A 278 -1.38 37.92 -21.51
C VAL A 278 -0.30 37.09 -20.78
N LYS A 279 -0.63 36.32 -19.73
CA LYS A 279 0.39 35.55 -18.98
C LYS A 279 0.38 34.04 -19.18
N GLU A 280 -0.60 33.45 -19.86
CA GLU A 280 -0.66 31.99 -20.08
C GLU A 280 0.02 31.53 -21.38
N GLU A 281 0.10 32.34 -22.42
CA GLU A 281 0.72 31.93 -23.71
C GLU A 281 2.25 31.73 -23.67
N LYS A 282 2.97 32.35 -22.75
CA LYS A 282 4.43 32.20 -22.64
C LYS A 282 4.91 30.94 -21.90
N LYS A 283 4.03 30.22 -21.19
CA LYS A 283 4.36 28.93 -20.54
C LYS A 283 4.03 27.71 -21.39
N ALA A 284 3.13 27.83 -22.34
CA ALA A 284 2.74 26.73 -23.26
C ALA A 284 3.81 26.47 -24.34
N VAL A 285 4.45 27.51 -24.86
CA VAL A 285 5.44 27.38 -25.93
C VAL A 285 6.76 26.74 -25.46
N LYS A 286 7.15 26.88 -24.18
CA LYS A 286 8.36 26.23 -23.64
C LYS A 286 8.19 24.76 -23.30
N LYS A 287 6.94 24.26 -23.13
CA LYS A 287 6.67 22.83 -22.88
C LYS A 287 6.54 22.00 -24.16
N GLU A 288 6.16 22.63 -25.28
CA GLU A 288 6.03 21.93 -26.56
C GLU A 288 7.36 21.69 -27.26
N THR A 289 8.35 22.57 -27.11
CA THR A 289 9.69 22.39 -27.68
C THR A 289 10.48 21.29 -26.99
N ALA A 290 10.42 21.20 -25.63
CA ALA A 290 11.10 20.13 -24.88
C ALA A 290 10.48 18.74 -25.13
N SER A 291 9.16 18.65 -25.37
CA SER A 291 8.50 17.37 -25.65
C SER A 291 8.71 16.87 -27.09
N LYS A 292 9.08 17.75 -28.04
CA LYS A 292 9.39 17.39 -29.43
C LYS A 292 10.82 16.87 -29.57
N GLU A 293 11.78 17.41 -28.82
CA GLU A 293 13.15 16.94 -28.81
C GLU A 293 13.28 15.54 -28.17
N VAL A 294 12.67 15.31 -27.00
CA VAL A 294 12.66 14.00 -26.35
C VAL A 294 11.96 12.91 -27.18
N LYS A 295 10.92 13.28 -27.95
CA LYS A 295 10.26 12.35 -28.89
C LYS A 295 11.08 12.05 -30.14
N LYS A 296 11.98 12.97 -30.56
CA LYS A 296 12.84 12.77 -31.69
C LYS A 296 14.01 11.86 -31.35
N GLU A 297 14.65 12.07 -30.19
CA GLU A 297 15.73 11.21 -29.69
C GLU A 297 15.25 9.77 -29.40
N ALA A 298 14.04 9.59 -28.81
CA ALA A 298 13.47 8.28 -28.59
C ALA A 298 13.18 7.50 -29.89
N LYS A 299 12.79 8.22 -30.98
CA LYS A 299 12.51 7.62 -32.28
C LYS A 299 13.81 7.22 -33.02
N GLU A 300 14.84 8.03 -32.91
CA GLU A 300 16.17 7.74 -33.47
C GLU A 300 16.84 6.54 -32.77
N LEU A 301 16.68 6.39 -31.46
CA LEU A 301 17.13 5.23 -30.68
C LEU A 301 16.41 3.94 -31.08
N GLU A 302 15.10 3.98 -31.32
CA GLU A 302 14.31 2.81 -31.78
C GLU A 302 14.73 2.41 -33.22
N ASP A 303 14.98 3.33 -34.11
CA ASP A 303 15.40 3.03 -35.48
C ASP A 303 16.83 2.46 -35.54
N LEU A 304 17.75 2.92 -34.70
CA LEU A 304 19.09 2.35 -34.56
C LEU A 304 19.08 0.96 -33.95
N SER A 305 18.16 0.66 -33.02
CA SER A 305 18.05 -0.66 -32.40
C SER A 305 17.60 -1.76 -33.36
N LYS A 306 16.83 -1.41 -34.41
CA LYS A 306 16.35 -2.32 -35.46
C LYS A 306 17.39 -2.65 -36.52
N LYS A 307 18.49 -1.89 -36.61
CA LYS A 307 19.55 -2.10 -37.60
C LYS A 307 20.50 -3.24 -37.23
N THR A 308 21.08 -3.87 -38.24
CA THR A 308 22.07 -4.93 -38.04
C THR A 308 23.43 -4.35 -37.62
N VAL A 309 24.28 -5.19 -37.01
CA VAL A 309 25.63 -4.76 -36.58
C VAL A 309 26.49 -4.31 -37.74
N ALA A 310 26.27 -4.86 -38.95
CA ALA A 310 27.00 -4.45 -40.18
C ALA A 310 26.60 -3.03 -40.61
N GLU A 311 25.32 -2.69 -40.59
CA GLU A 311 24.78 -1.37 -40.91
C GLU A 311 25.22 -0.32 -39.89
N LEU A 312 25.19 -0.66 -38.59
CA LEU A 312 25.67 0.25 -37.54
C LEU A 312 27.17 0.54 -37.65
N LYS A 313 27.98 -0.44 -38.06
CA LYS A 313 29.41 -0.23 -38.36
C LYS A 313 29.65 0.61 -39.61
N ALA A 314 28.81 0.49 -40.64
CA ALA A 314 28.87 1.36 -41.82
C ALA A 314 28.55 2.82 -41.45
N MET A 315 27.52 3.04 -40.65
CA MET A 315 27.17 4.39 -40.16
C MET A 315 28.25 4.98 -39.24
N ALA A 316 28.85 4.16 -38.36
CA ALA A 316 29.97 4.60 -37.52
C ALA A 316 31.22 4.95 -38.32
N LYS A 317 31.42 4.32 -39.48
CA LYS A 317 32.50 4.65 -40.43
C LYS A 317 32.24 6.00 -41.13
N GLU A 318 30.99 6.23 -41.56
CA GLU A 318 30.57 7.52 -42.15
C GLU A 318 30.68 8.68 -41.15
N ALA A 319 30.32 8.42 -39.88
CA ALA A 319 30.46 9.37 -38.77
C ALA A 319 31.90 9.54 -38.27
N LYS A 320 32.90 8.90 -38.90
CA LYS A 320 34.34 8.96 -38.57
C LYS A 320 34.67 8.63 -37.11
N LEU A 321 33.92 7.71 -36.49
CA LEU A 321 34.17 7.28 -35.12
C LEU A 321 35.41 6.38 -35.05
N GLU A 322 36.36 6.71 -34.17
CA GLU A 322 37.54 5.88 -33.98
C GLU A 322 37.24 4.59 -33.17
N GLY A 323 37.80 3.48 -33.59
CA GLY A 323 37.67 2.20 -32.84
C GLY A 323 36.37 1.42 -33.04
N TYR A 324 35.45 1.83 -33.91
CA TYR A 324 34.12 1.22 -34.13
C TYR A 324 34.13 -0.27 -34.49
N SER A 325 35.24 -0.79 -35.04
CA SER A 325 35.34 -2.18 -35.49
C SER A 325 35.32 -3.21 -34.33
N LYS A 326 35.71 -2.78 -33.13
CA LYS A 326 35.79 -3.62 -31.90
C LYS A 326 34.58 -3.49 -31.00
N LEU A 327 33.67 -2.54 -31.25
CA LEU A 327 32.51 -2.25 -30.41
C LEU A 327 31.36 -3.25 -30.64
N LYS A 328 30.63 -3.60 -29.58
CA LYS A 328 29.40 -4.41 -29.60
C LYS A 328 28.21 -3.53 -30.05
N LYS A 329 27.07 -4.19 -30.38
CA LYS A 329 25.86 -3.51 -30.88
C LYS A 329 25.42 -2.33 -30.00
N ASP A 330 25.34 -2.56 -28.71
CA ASP A 330 24.85 -1.56 -27.73
C ASP A 330 25.83 -0.39 -27.55
N GLU A 331 27.12 -0.66 -27.69
CA GLU A 331 28.17 0.36 -27.63
C GLU A 331 28.21 1.21 -28.91
N LEU A 332 27.93 0.61 -30.09
CA LEU A 332 27.78 1.32 -31.35
C LEU A 332 26.57 2.25 -31.35
N ILE A 333 25.43 1.82 -30.84
CA ILE A 333 24.23 2.63 -30.69
C ILE A 333 24.52 3.85 -29.79
N LYS A 334 25.16 3.63 -28.64
CA LYS A 334 25.53 4.72 -27.71
C LYS A 334 26.57 5.70 -28.30
N ALA A 335 27.45 5.21 -29.17
CA ALA A 335 28.46 6.06 -29.82
C ALA A 335 27.88 6.88 -30.99
N LEU A 336 26.81 6.40 -31.64
CA LEU A 336 26.10 7.09 -32.71
C LEU A 336 25.05 8.10 -32.23
N THR A 337 24.65 8.01 -30.94
CA THR A 337 23.68 8.93 -30.28
C THR A 337 24.36 10.03 -29.45
N LYS A 338 25.70 10.09 -29.44
CA LYS A 338 26.49 11.16 -28.84
C LYS A 338 26.92 12.16 -29.90
#